data_6efddc31770f42d4f4b5f72e2f204ab9
#
_entry.id   6efddc31770f42d4f4b5f72e2f204ab9
#
_cell.length_a   1.000
_cell.length_b   1.000
_cell.length_c   1.000
_cell.angle_alpha   90.00
_cell.angle_beta   90.00
_cell.angle_gamma   90.00
#
_symmetry.space_group_name_H-M   'P 1'
#
loop_
_entity.id
_entity.type
_entity.pdbx_description
1 polymer ?
#
loop_
_entity_poly.entity_id
_entity_poly.type
_entity_poly.pdbx_seq_one_letter_code
_entity_poly.pdbx_strand_id
1 'polypeptide(L)'
;MKNIFSFFCLLGVITYAQAQSIAFPGAEGYGKYTAGGRGGRVLIVTNLNDNGVGSFRDAVEQKGPRIVVFAVDGTIELKSPLRINNDSITIAGQSAPDDGICLKDYPLVVNASNVIVRYIRVRVGDRHRLDSDGLGGGRYGQKNVILDHISTSWSIDECLSIYKTENLTVQWCLVSHSLNTSVHTKGSHGFGGIWGGYKATFHHNLLANHASRNPRFSSVDGTKWVDYRNNVVYNWGFKTAYGGGHHGEINMVGNYYKPGPASQHHRLLDVAEDGTGRYYVAGNVMEGDDTVTRDNHCAVTDKFSCLVDTPFPYEPINEDIPVVAYRRVLKEVGCSFSRDTYDKEVLRQVKKGIGTFGIKGIINSQKEVGGWPVLKTGKPLRDTDADGMPDVWEHRYGLNMNDASDASSYTLDKNYTNIEIYLNGLLLNR
;
A
#
# COMPACT_ATOMS: atom_id res chain seq x y z
N MET A 1 -8.44 -77.40 -7.52
CA MET A 1 -7.84 -76.13 -7.85
C MET A 1 -8.75 -75.06 -7.23
N LYS A 2 -8.31 -74.45 -6.08
CA LYS A 2 -9.05 -73.41 -5.39
C LYS A 2 -8.43 -72.05 -5.79
N ASN A 3 -9.18 -71.23 -6.49
CA ASN A 3 -8.77 -69.84 -6.84
C ASN A 3 -9.00 -68.93 -5.63
N ILE A 4 -7.91 -68.36 -5.08
CA ILE A 4 -7.95 -67.32 -4.06
C ILE A 4 -7.91 -65.97 -4.80
N PHE A 5 -9.03 -65.26 -4.73
CA PHE A 5 -9.10 -63.85 -5.19
C PHE A 5 -8.63 -62.96 -4.01
N SER A 6 -7.44 -62.34 -4.17
CA SER A 6 -6.98 -61.29 -3.23
C SER A 6 -7.62 -59.95 -3.66
N PHE A 7 -8.43 -59.41 -2.72
CA PHE A 7 -9.00 -58.07 -2.82
C PHE A 7 -7.98 -57.08 -2.30
N PHE A 8 -7.34 -56.30 -3.18
CA PHE A 8 -6.50 -55.18 -2.76
C PHE A 8 -7.43 -53.98 -2.51
N CYS A 9 -7.60 -53.59 -1.24
CA CYS A 9 -8.26 -52.36 -0.84
C CYS A 9 -7.27 -51.20 -1.01
N LEU A 10 -7.45 -50.36 -2.04
CA LEU A 10 -6.70 -49.12 -2.20
C LEU A 10 -7.28 -48.09 -1.26
N LEU A 11 -6.62 -47.86 -0.12
CA LEU A 11 -6.92 -46.72 0.78
C LEU A 11 -6.40 -45.44 0.10
N GLY A 12 -7.29 -44.70 -0.55
CA GLY A 12 -7.02 -43.38 -1.05
C GLY A 12 -6.82 -42.40 0.13
N VAL A 13 -5.60 -41.95 0.35
CA VAL A 13 -5.32 -40.83 1.30
C VAL A 13 -5.83 -39.55 0.66
N ILE A 14 -7.01 -39.07 1.09
CA ILE A 14 -7.52 -37.76 0.73
C ILE A 14 -6.72 -36.74 1.54
N THR A 15 -5.68 -36.15 0.95
CA THR A 15 -5.01 -34.99 1.54
C THR A 15 -5.91 -33.78 1.34
N TYR A 16 -6.56 -33.32 2.38
CA TYR A 16 -7.18 -32.01 2.40
C TYR A 16 -6.08 -30.96 2.34
N ALA A 17 -5.91 -30.33 1.18
CA ALA A 17 -5.13 -29.10 1.10
C ALA A 17 -5.86 -28.04 1.95
N GLN A 18 -5.29 -27.71 3.12
CA GLN A 18 -5.80 -26.63 3.93
C GLN A 18 -5.65 -25.34 3.12
N ALA A 19 -6.75 -24.65 2.83
CA ALA A 19 -6.71 -23.40 2.10
C ALA A 19 -5.83 -22.40 2.87
N GLN A 20 -4.86 -21.83 2.18
CA GLN A 20 -3.96 -20.84 2.79
C GLN A 20 -4.77 -19.62 3.25
N SER A 21 -4.62 -19.24 4.52
CA SER A 21 -5.31 -18.08 5.08
C SER A 21 -4.80 -16.78 4.45
N ILE A 22 -5.71 -15.88 4.09
CA ILE A 22 -5.33 -14.54 3.59
C ILE A 22 -4.68 -13.72 4.70
N ALA A 23 -3.97 -12.66 4.33
CA ALA A 23 -3.23 -11.80 5.26
C ALA A 23 -4.13 -11.21 6.36
N PHE A 24 -5.29 -10.73 5.98
CA PHE A 24 -6.36 -10.20 6.84
C PHE A 24 -7.66 -10.12 6.03
N PRO A 25 -8.85 -10.02 6.66
CA PRO A 25 -10.10 -9.80 5.95
C PRO A 25 -10.01 -8.55 5.06
N GLY A 26 -10.26 -8.71 3.75
CA GLY A 26 -10.13 -7.65 2.75
C GLY A 26 -8.74 -7.54 2.10
N ALA A 27 -7.81 -8.45 2.40
CA ALA A 27 -6.58 -8.58 1.62
C ALA A 27 -6.88 -9.21 0.26
N GLU A 28 -6.49 -8.55 -0.83
CA GLU A 28 -6.80 -8.95 -2.21
C GLU A 28 -5.56 -8.97 -3.10
N GLY A 29 -5.72 -9.43 -4.34
CA GLY A 29 -4.63 -9.48 -5.32
C GLY A 29 -3.53 -10.48 -4.98
N TYR A 30 -2.41 -10.37 -5.68
CA TYR A 30 -1.32 -11.33 -5.58
C TYR A 30 -0.65 -11.43 -4.20
N GLY A 31 -0.64 -10.34 -3.43
CA GLY A 31 -0.09 -10.30 -2.06
C GLY A 31 -1.01 -10.84 -0.98
N LYS A 32 -2.25 -11.24 -1.31
CA LYS A 32 -3.29 -11.57 -0.32
C LYS A 32 -2.93 -12.70 0.66
N TYR A 33 -2.01 -13.58 0.28
CA TYR A 33 -1.56 -14.69 1.14
C TYR A 33 -0.30 -14.37 1.96
N THR A 34 0.11 -13.11 2.02
CA THR A 34 1.23 -12.69 2.87
C THR A 34 0.95 -12.99 4.33
N ALA A 35 1.80 -13.79 4.97
CA ALA A 35 1.59 -14.18 6.36
C ALA A 35 2.03 -13.08 7.35
N GLY A 36 2.96 -12.21 6.93
CA GLY A 36 3.52 -11.19 7.82
C GLY A 36 4.19 -11.81 9.03
N GLY A 37 3.87 -11.27 10.20
CA GLY A 37 4.35 -11.76 11.50
C GLY A 37 3.48 -12.79 12.19
N ARG A 38 2.49 -13.39 11.51
CA ARG A 38 1.52 -14.33 12.08
C ARG A 38 2.17 -15.42 12.92
N GLY A 39 1.66 -15.63 14.15
CA GLY A 39 2.17 -16.60 15.10
C GLY A 39 3.51 -16.23 15.74
N GLY A 40 4.04 -15.04 15.42
CA GLY A 40 5.27 -14.51 16.04
C GLY A 40 5.01 -13.68 17.29
N ARG A 41 6.09 -13.08 17.80
CA ARG A 41 6.03 -12.22 19.00
C ARG A 41 5.25 -10.95 18.71
N VAL A 42 4.51 -10.46 19.68
CA VAL A 42 3.95 -9.11 19.66
C VAL A 42 4.97 -8.14 20.23
N LEU A 43 5.20 -7.03 19.54
CA LEU A 43 6.13 -5.98 19.96
C LEU A 43 5.37 -4.66 20.03
N ILE A 44 5.35 -4.05 21.22
CA ILE A 44 4.59 -2.85 21.49
C ILE A 44 5.49 -1.62 21.39
N VAL A 45 5.15 -0.70 20.51
CA VAL A 45 5.78 0.63 20.44
C VAL A 45 5.17 1.50 21.53
N THR A 46 6.01 1.93 22.48
CA THR A 46 5.59 2.65 23.68
C THR A 46 6.05 4.11 23.72
N ASN A 47 6.85 4.54 22.76
CA ASN A 47 7.30 5.93 22.66
C ASN A 47 7.54 6.36 21.21
N LEU A 48 7.64 7.68 20.97
CA LEU A 48 7.85 8.30 19.67
C LEU A 48 9.33 8.60 19.36
N ASN A 49 10.26 8.07 20.11
CA ASN A 49 11.68 8.24 19.85
C ASN A 49 12.08 7.56 18.54
N ASP A 50 13.09 8.11 17.85
CA ASP A 50 13.62 7.47 16.63
C ASP A 50 14.22 6.09 16.92
N ASN A 51 14.91 5.93 18.06
CA ASN A 51 15.58 4.68 18.45
C ASN A 51 15.50 4.42 19.96
N GLY A 52 16.05 3.28 20.37
CA GLY A 52 16.07 2.83 21.77
C GLY A 52 14.86 1.95 22.10
N VAL A 53 14.88 1.39 23.30
CA VAL A 53 13.86 0.44 23.78
C VAL A 53 12.46 1.01 23.67
N GLY A 54 11.55 0.24 23.10
CA GLY A 54 10.15 0.62 22.91
C GLY A 54 9.89 1.60 21.75
N SER A 55 10.91 1.96 20.96
CA SER A 55 10.74 2.74 19.74
C SER A 55 10.24 1.86 18.58
N PHE A 56 9.66 2.50 17.56
CA PHE A 56 9.24 1.78 16.36
C PHE A 56 10.43 1.15 15.62
N ARG A 57 11.58 1.82 15.57
CA ARG A 57 12.81 1.29 14.98
C ARG A 57 13.29 0.04 15.71
N ASP A 58 13.29 0.05 17.03
CA ASP A 58 13.66 -1.13 17.83
C ASP A 58 12.78 -2.35 17.46
N ALA A 59 11.46 -2.16 17.36
CA ALA A 59 10.56 -3.23 16.96
C ALA A 59 10.78 -3.72 15.51
N VAL A 60 11.04 -2.81 14.57
CA VAL A 60 11.29 -3.14 13.16
C VAL A 60 12.60 -3.91 12.98
N GLU A 61 13.64 -3.57 13.71
CA GLU A 61 14.97 -4.18 13.59
C GLU A 61 15.11 -5.55 14.26
N GLN A 62 14.12 -5.98 15.07
CA GLN A 62 14.07 -7.34 15.62
C GLN A 62 14.03 -8.41 14.53
N LYS A 63 14.53 -9.61 14.83
CA LYS A 63 14.52 -10.77 13.92
C LYS A 63 13.40 -11.73 14.26
N GLY A 64 13.02 -12.54 13.28
CA GLY A 64 11.98 -13.56 13.39
C GLY A 64 10.56 -12.99 13.22
N PRO A 65 9.54 -13.87 13.16
CA PRO A 65 8.16 -13.46 12.98
C PRO A 65 7.69 -12.55 14.13
N ARG A 66 7.07 -11.40 13.78
CA ARG A 66 6.64 -10.40 14.75
C ARG A 66 5.50 -9.53 14.25
N ILE A 67 4.61 -9.19 15.15
CA ILE A 67 3.53 -8.24 14.93
C ILE A 67 3.84 -6.99 15.75
N VAL A 68 3.95 -5.84 15.09
CA VAL A 68 4.24 -4.55 15.73
C VAL A 68 2.93 -3.80 15.92
N VAL A 69 2.61 -3.50 17.17
CA VAL A 69 1.45 -2.71 17.59
C VAL A 69 1.90 -1.43 18.30
N PHE A 70 1.01 -0.46 18.46
CA PHE A 70 1.34 0.85 19.00
C PHE A 70 0.46 1.17 20.21
N ALA A 71 1.08 1.39 21.36
CA ALA A 71 0.46 1.95 22.56
C ALA A 71 0.62 3.49 22.63
N VAL A 72 1.14 4.08 21.57
CA VAL A 72 1.31 5.53 21.39
C VAL A 72 0.81 5.96 20.02
N ASP A 73 0.47 7.22 19.90
CA ASP A 73 0.12 7.90 18.67
C ASP A 73 0.93 9.19 18.53
N GLY A 74 1.09 9.65 17.30
CA GLY A 74 1.82 10.88 17.04
C GLY A 74 2.82 10.79 15.90
N THR A 75 3.72 11.77 15.84
CA THR A 75 4.74 11.86 14.80
C THR A 75 6.08 11.40 15.32
N ILE A 76 6.64 10.37 14.70
CA ILE A 76 8.01 9.90 14.93
C ILE A 76 8.94 10.66 14.00
N GLU A 77 9.78 11.53 14.57
CA GLU A 77 10.81 12.27 13.83
C GLU A 77 12.04 11.38 13.65
N LEU A 78 12.12 10.71 12.51
CA LEU A 78 13.23 9.83 12.17
C LEU A 78 14.53 10.62 12.00
N LYS A 79 15.65 10.02 12.34
CA LYS A 79 17.02 10.58 12.16
C LYS A 79 17.78 9.88 11.02
N SER A 80 17.23 8.79 10.52
CA SER A 80 17.76 8.03 9.39
C SER A 80 16.61 7.19 8.76
N PRO A 81 16.79 6.68 7.51
CA PRO A 81 15.81 5.80 6.90
C PRO A 81 15.45 4.62 7.81
N LEU A 82 14.15 4.38 7.99
CA LEU A 82 13.65 3.21 8.70
C LEU A 82 13.55 2.04 7.72
N ARG A 83 14.35 0.98 7.92
CA ARG A 83 14.46 -0.14 6.99
C ARG A 83 13.92 -1.42 7.60
N ILE A 84 12.97 -2.04 6.93
CA ILE A 84 12.51 -3.39 7.24
C ILE A 84 13.45 -4.35 6.52
N ASN A 85 14.48 -4.82 7.22
CA ASN A 85 15.51 -5.71 6.67
C ASN A 85 15.34 -7.19 7.11
N ASN A 86 14.44 -7.47 8.05
CA ASN A 86 14.21 -8.79 8.58
C ASN A 86 12.80 -9.28 8.20
N ASP A 87 12.72 -10.46 7.63
CA ASP A 87 11.50 -11.08 7.14
C ASP A 87 10.44 -11.29 8.22
N SER A 88 9.21 -11.53 7.78
CA SER A 88 8.07 -11.95 8.59
C SER A 88 7.66 -10.91 9.65
N ILE A 89 7.18 -9.76 9.16
CA ILE A 89 6.70 -8.67 10.01
C ILE A 89 5.31 -8.20 9.58
N THR A 90 4.45 -7.97 10.57
CA THR A 90 3.21 -7.19 10.41
C THR A 90 3.34 -5.89 11.20
N ILE A 91 3.16 -4.75 10.54
CA ILE A 91 3.08 -3.42 11.16
C ILE A 91 1.61 -3.01 11.15
N ALA A 92 1.00 -3.00 12.33
CA ALA A 92 -0.43 -2.76 12.53
C ALA A 92 -0.68 -1.33 13.05
N GLY A 93 -0.53 -0.32 12.17
CA GLY A 93 -0.71 1.09 12.53
C GLY A 93 -2.12 1.43 13.04
N GLN A 94 -3.14 0.62 12.71
CA GLN A 94 -4.50 0.78 13.22
C GLN A 94 -4.63 0.52 14.73
N SER A 95 -3.64 -0.09 15.37
CA SER A 95 -3.64 -0.28 16.83
C SER A 95 -3.31 1.00 17.61
N ALA A 96 -2.67 1.97 16.94
CA ALA A 96 -2.33 3.23 17.58
C ALA A 96 -3.58 4.02 18.00
N PRO A 97 -3.56 4.68 19.17
CA PRO A 97 -4.65 5.54 19.60
C PRO A 97 -4.94 6.68 18.60
N ASP A 98 -6.10 7.27 18.71
CA ASP A 98 -6.57 8.49 18.02
C ASP A 98 -6.13 8.64 16.55
N ASP A 99 -5.27 9.62 16.24
CA ASP A 99 -4.87 9.92 14.85
C ASP A 99 -3.77 8.98 14.31
N GLY A 100 -3.28 8.01 15.12
CA GLY A 100 -2.32 7.02 14.66
C GLY A 100 -0.89 7.55 14.49
N ILE A 101 -0.10 6.91 13.64
CA ILE A 101 1.34 7.16 13.51
C ILE A 101 1.69 7.85 12.18
N CYS A 102 2.57 8.85 12.27
CA CYS A 102 3.22 9.50 11.13
C CYS A 102 4.75 9.40 11.26
N LEU A 103 5.41 8.87 10.24
CA LEU A 103 6.85 8.92 10.08
C LEU A 103 7.23 10.20 9.34
N LYS A 104 8.19 10.94 9.87
CA LYS A 104 8.61 12.25 9.39
C LYS A 104 10.09 12.26 9.07
N ASP A 105 10.49 13.08 8.11
CA ASP A 105 11.86 13.44 7.73
C ASP A 105 12.64 12.38 6.94
N TYR A 106 12.43 11.08 7.16
CA TYR A 106 13.12 10.02 6.43
C TYR A 106 12.14 8.94 5.94
N PRO A 107 12.53 8.17 4.90
CA PRO A 107 11.66 7.17 4.31
C PRO A 107 11.49 5.91 5.17
N LEU A 108 10.39 5.20 4.88
CA LEU A 108 10.21 3.80 5.24
C LEU A 108 10.61 2.92 4.05
N VAL A 109 11.51 1.95 4.25
CA VAL A 109 12.04 1.11 3.16
C VAL A 109 11.77 -0.37 3.44
N VAL A 110 11.09 -1.05 2.51
CA VAL A 110 10.81 -2.48 2.58
C VAL A 110 11.88 -3.26 1.83
N ASN A 111 12.77 -3.91 2.55
CA ASN A 111 13.87 -4.73 2.03
C ASN A 111 13.73 -6.22 2.41
N ALA A 112 12.60 -6.64 2.94
CA ALA A 112 12.35 -7.97 3.48
C ALA A 112 11.14 -8.63 2.83
N SER A 113 11.03 -9.93 2.96
CA SER A 113 9.90 -10.75 2.51
C SER A 113 8.89 -11.00 3.64
N ASN A 114 7.68 -11.41 3.28
CA ASN A 114 6.61 -11.62 4.25
C ASN A 114 6.31 -10.35 5.08
N VAL A 115 6.00 -9.26 4.41
CA VAL A 115 5.78 -7.96 5.04
C VAL A 115 4.34 -7.48 4.85
N ILE A 116 3.68 -7.17 5.95
CA ILE A 116 2.37 -6.49 5.97
C ILE A 116 2.58 -5.13 6.63
N VAL A 117 2.21 -4.03 5.94
CA VAL A 117 2.20 -2.69 6.53
C VAL A 117 0.82 -2.07 6.35
N ARG A 118 0.20 -1.66 7.46
CA ARG A 118 -1.16 -1.11 7.46
C ARG A 118 -1.26 0.18 8.26
N TYR A 119 -2.02 1.14 7.76
CA TYR A 119 -2.41 2.38 8.47
C TYR A 119 -1.25 3.21 9.02
N ILE A 120 -0.17 3.37 8.25
CA ILE A 120 0.98 4.23 8.58
C ILE A 120 1.03 5.42 7.63
N ARG A 121 1.37 6.60 8.14
CA ARG A 121 1.70 7.78 7.34
C ARG A 121 3.21 7.91 7.18
N VAL A 122 3.67 8.24 5.96
CA VAL A 122 5.07 8.52 5.67
C VAL A 122 5.17 9.87 4.95
N ARG A 123 5.79 10.86 5.58
CA ARG A 123 5.89 12.23 5.06
C ARG A 123 7.31 12.76 5.25
N VAL A 124 8.13 12.63 4.20
CA VAL A 124 9.57 12.95 4.26
C VAL A 124 9.80 14.45 4.36
N GLY A 125 9.27 15.24 3.43
CA GLY A 125 9.55 16.68 3.36
C GLY A 125 10.97 17.03 2.86
N ASP A 126 11.22 18.34 2.70
CA ASP A 126 12.47 18.87 2.15
C ASP A 126 13.52 19.29 3.20
N ARG A 127 13.23 19.09 4.48
CA ARG A 127 14.04 19.59 5.60
C ARG A 127 15.48 19.10 5.57
N HIS A 128 15.68 17.83 5.23
CA HIS A 128 16.99 17.18 5.19
C HIS A 128 17.61 17.09 3.78
N ARG A 129 16.94 17.65 2.76
CA ARG A 129 17.42 17.72 1.37
C ARG A 129 17.82 16.35 0.79
N LEU A 130 16.98 15.33 1.04
CA LEU A 130 17.23 13.95 0.62
C LEU A 130 16.58 13.64 -0.71
N ASP A 131 17.36 13.25 -1.71
CA ASP A 131 16.82 12.63 -2.93
C ASP A 131 16.31 11.23 -2.60
N SER A 132 15.08 11.12 -2.09
CA SER A 132 14.54 9.84 -1.67
C SER A 132 13.03 9.72 -1.88
N ASP A 133 12.60 8.46 -2.05
CA ASP A 133 11.20 8.10 -2.00
C ASP A 133 10.62 8.32 -0.59
N GLY A 134 9.30 8.38 -0.49
CA GLY A 134 8.60 8.38 0.79
C GLY A 134 8.52 6.97 1.38
N LEU A 135 7.86 6.06 0.68
CA LEU A 135 7.89 4.63 0.93
C LEU A 135 8.49 3.94 -0.28
N GLY A 136 9.58 3.20 -0.07
CA GLY A 136 10.29 2.51 -1.15
C GLY A 136 10.50 1.03 -0.84
N GLY A 137 10.75 0.22 -1.90
CA GLY A 137 11.05 -1.20 -1.73
C GLY A 137 11.30 -1.93 -3.03
N GLY A 138 11.66 -3.22 -2.92
CA GLY A 138 11.80 -4.10 -4.07
C GLY A 138 13.19 -4.17 -4.68
N ARG A 139 14.21 -3.57 -4.08
CA ARG A 139 15.57 -3.57 -4.65
C ARG A 139 16.23 -4.95 -4.70
N TYR A 140 15.83 -5.86 -3.79
CA TYR A 140 16.51 -7.15 -3.56
C TYR A 140 15.65 -8.38 -3.91
N GLY A 141 14.56 -8.22 -4.65
CA GLY A 141 13.70 -9.35 -5.06
C GLY A 141 12.92 -9.96 -3.91
N GLN A 142 12.31 -9.12 -3.07
CA GLN A 142 11.45 -9.54 -1.98
C GLN A 142 10.22 -10.30 -2.49
N LYS A 143 9.58 -11.06 -1.58
CA LYS A 143 8.37 -11.83 -1.87
C LYS A 143 7.32 -11.62 -0.79
N ASN A 144 6.05 -11.72 -1.21
CA ASN A 144 4.90 -11.69 -0.31
C ASN A 144 4.87 -10.38 0.49
N VAL A 145 4.48 -9.30 -0.16
CA VAL A 145 4.35 -7.98 0.45
C VAL A 145 2.95 -7.44 0.21
N ILE A 146 2.32 -6.91 1.26
CA ILE A 146 1.08 -6.17 1.15
C ILE A 146 1.19 -4.83 1.90
N LEU A 147 0.90 -3.74 1.17
CA LEU A 147 0.80 -2.38 1.69
C LEU A 147 -0.66 -1.97 1.63
N ASP A 148 -1.25 -1.67 2.78
CA ASP A 148 -2.69 -1.45 2.91
C ASP A 148 -3.01 -0.18 3.69
N HIS A 149 -3.85 0.69 3.14
CA HIS A 149 -4.30 1.94 3.79
C HIS A 149 -3.15 2.85 4.26
N ILE A 150 -2.11 2.98 3.46
CA ILE A 150 -0.97 3.85 3.74
C ILE A 150 -1.20 5.24 3.15
N SER A 151 -0.80 6.30 3.87
CA SER A 151 -0.73 7.65 3.33
C SER A 151 0.72 8.07 3.14
N THR A 152 1.13 8.37 1.89
CA THR A 152 2.47 8.88 1.59
C THR A 152 2.40 10.25 0.93
N SER A 153 3.29 11.16 1.32
CA SER A 153 3.37 12.49 0.73
C SER A 153 4.71 13.17 0.97
N TRP A 154 4.97 14.23 0.18
CA TRP A 154 6.09 15.17 0.34
C TRP A 154 7.47 14.55 0.15
N SER A 155 7.57 13.51 -0.64
CA SER A 155 8.88 13.02 -1.07
C SER A 155 9.50 13.95 -2.12
N ILE A 156 10.81 13.90 -2.21
CA ILE A 156 11.61 14.69 -3.15
C ILE A 156 11.80 13.94 -4.47
N ASP A 157 11.70 12.60 -4.43
CA ASP A 157 11.59 11.72 -5.59
C ASP A 157 10.16 11.15 -5.63
N GLU A 158 9.91 9.87 -5.59
CA GLU A 158 8.56 9.31 -5.60
C GLU A 158 7.95 9.19 -4.20
N CYS A 159 6.64 9.41 -4.09
CA CYS A 159 5.96 9.21 -2.82
C CYS A 159 5.87 7.73 -2.43
N LEU A 160 5.59 6.83 -3.38
CA LEU A 160 5.54 5.39 -3.16
C LEU A 160 6.12 4.64 -4.35
N SER A 161 7.28 4.00 -4.18
CA SER A 161 7.89 3.16 -5.21
C SER A 161 8.15 1.76 -4.70
N ILE A 162 7.55 0.76 -5.36
CA ILE A 162 7.80 -0.65 -5.07
C ILE A 162 7.80 -1.48 -6.36
N TYR A 163 8.89 -2.21 -6.57
CA TYR A 163 9.13 -3.00 -7.78
C TYR A 163 10.10 -4.16 -7.48
N LYS A 164 10.34 -5.06 -8.44
CA LYS A 164 11.14 -6.31 -8.24
C LYS A 164 10.63 -7.20 -7.10
N THR A 165 9.40 -7.02 -6.67
CA THR A 165 8.78 -7.82 -5.61
C THR A 165 7.87 -8.86 -6.24
N GLU A 166 7.93 -10.09 -5.77
CA GLU A 166 7.04 -11.19 -6.17
C GLU A 166 5.87 -11.32 -5.20
N ASN A 167 4.65 -11.55 -5.71
CA ASN A 167 3.41 -11.61 -4.93
C ASN A 167 3.19 -10.33 -4.10
N LEU A 168 3.01 -9.23 -4.80
CA LEU A 168 2.82 -7.90 -4.23
C LEU A 168 1.36 -7.47 -4.32
N THR A 169 0.87 -6.82 -3.27
CA THR A 169 -0.35 -5.98 -3.34
C THR A 169 -0.10 -4.62 -2.71
N VAL A 170 -0.52 -3.57 -3.40
CA VAL A 170 -0.66 -2.21 -2.87
C VAL A 170 -2.11 -1.82 -3.02
N GLN A 171 -2.82 -1.68 -1.91
CA GLN A 171 -4.26 -1.44 -1.91
C GLN A 171 -4.65 -0.29 -0.98
N TRP A 172 -5.66 0.48 -1.37
CA TRP A 172 -6.27 1.54 -0.57
C TRP A 172 -5.27 2.57 -0.05
N CYS A 173 -4.18 2.81 -0.78
CA CYS A 173 -3.15 3.78 -0.39
C CYS A 173 -3.45 5.17 -0.96
N LEU A 174 -3.18 6.21 -0.18
CA LEU A 174 -3.20 7.61 -0.57
C LEU A 174 -1.77 8.07 -0.86
N VAL A 175 -1.49 8.38 -2.12
CA VAL A 175 -0.20 8.86 -2.60
C VAL A 175 -0.40 10.28 -3.11
N SER A 176 0.17 11.30 -2.44
CA SER A 176 -0.19 12.68 -2.75
C SER A 176 0.94 13.68 -2.60
N HIS A 177 0.92 14.75 -3.41
CA HIS A 177 1.78 15.92 -3.31
C HIS A 177 3.27 15.60 -3.12
N SER A 178 3.89 14.93 -4.09
CA SER A 178 5.36 14.93 -4.20
C SER A 178 5.87 16.35 -4.43
N LEU A 179 7.07 16.66 -3.94
CA LEU A 179 7.66 18.00 -4.01
C LEU A 179 8.33 18.20 -5.37
N ASN A 180 7.78 19.07 -6.22
CA ASN A 180 8.15 19.17 -7.62
C ASN A 180 9.48 19.92 -7.84
N THR A 181 9.48 21.25 -7.71
CA THR A 181 10.70 22.05 -7.81
C THR A 181 11.25 22.28 -6.42
N SER A 182 11.85 21.23 -5.87
CA SER A 182 12.38 21.21 -4.51
C SER A 182 13.92 21.12 -4.53
N VAL A 183 14.48 20.21 -3.76
CA VAL A 183 15.93 20.08 -3.54
C VAL A 183 16.54 18.91 -4.28
N HIS A 184 15.79 18.24 -5.17
CA HIS A 184 16.27 17.10 -5.95
C HIS A 184 17.40 17.53 -6.88
N THR A 185 18.49 16.73 -6.94
CA THR A 185 19.72 17.05 -7.71
C THR A 185 19.46 17.12 -9.23
N LYS A 186 18.43 16.44 -9.75
CA LYS A 186 18.03 16.48 -11.17
C LYS A 186 17.03 17.60 -11.51
N GLY A 187 16.76 18.53 -10.60
CA GLY A 187 15.78 19.60 -10.80
C GLY A 187 14.34 19.19 -10.48
N SER A 188 13.36 19.67 -11.26
CA SER A 188 11.93 19.37 -10.99
C SER A 188 11.63 17.87 -11.03
N HIS A 189 11.16 17.30 -9.90
CA HIS A 189 11.05 15.85 -9.70
C HIS A 189 9.83 15.44 -8.84
N GLY A 190 8.69 16.12 -9.02
CA GLY A 190 7.47 15.86 -8.25
C GLY A 190 6.70 14.65 -8.76
N PHE A 191 7.02 13.43 -8.28
CA PHE A 191 6.56 12.18 -8.87
C PHE A 191 5.76 11.30 -7.90
N GLY A 192 4.74 10.60 -8.44
CA GLY A 192 3.87 9.71 -7.67
C GLY A 192 4.58 8.43 -7.25
N GLY A 193 4.91 7.56 -8.19
CA GLY A 193 5.56 6.29 -7.86
C GLY A 193 6.06 5.48 -9.03
N ILE A 194 7.06 4.62 -8.80
CA ILE A 194 7.46 3.54 -9.71
C ILE A 194 6.86 2.24 -9.18
N TRP A 195 5.95 1.64 -9.98
CA TRP A 195 5.19 0.44 -9.61
C TRP A 195 5.50 -0.70 -10.56
N GLY A 196 5.72 -1.89 -10.01
CA GLY A 196 6.04 -3.07 -10.79
C GLY A 196 6.25 -4.29 -9.93
N GLY A 197 6.82 -5.35 -10.50
CA GLY A 197 7.08 -6.62 -9.83
C GLY A 197 6.63 -7.80 -10.68
N TYR A 198 6.76 -8.99 -10.12
CA TYR A 198 6.23 -10.22 -10.69
C TYR A 198 5.02 -10.67 -9.89
N LYS A 199 3.85 -10.80 -10.55
CA LYS A 199 2.58 -11.02 -9.85
C LYS A 199 2.31 -9.89 -8.86
N ALA A 200 2.02 -8.68 -9.38
CA ALA A 200 1.83 -7.49 -8.59
C ALA A 200 0.46 -6.86 -8.87
N THR A 201 -0.30 -6.60 -7.82
CA THR A 201 -1.62 -5.94 -7.88
C THR A 201 -1.56 -4.57 -7.22
N PHE A 202 -2.01 -3.56 -7.95
CA PHE A 202 -2.17 -2.19 -7.45
C PHE A 202 -3.63 -1.79 -7.64
N HIS A 203 -4.41 -1.75 -6.57
CA HIS A 203 -5.84 -1.49 -6.71
C HIS A 203 -6.41 -0.54 -5.67
N HIS A 204 -7.44 0.19 -6.04
CA HIS A 204 -8.15 1.14 -5.19
C HIS A 204 -7.25 2.17 -4.50
N ASN A 205 -6.15 2.55 -5.13
CA ASN A 205 -5.27 3.61 -4.63
C ASN A 205 -5.67 4.97 -5.21
N LEU A 206 -5.32 6.04 -4.53
CA LEU A 206 -5.42 7.40 -5.03
C LEU A 206 -4.02 7.98 -5.23
N LEU A 207 -3.71 8.37 -6.49
CA LEU A 207 -2.55 9.18 -6.82
C LEU A 207 -3.03 10.61 -7.11
N ALA A 208 -2.58 11.59 -6.33
CA ALA A 208 -3.11 12.94 -6.41
C ALA A 208 -2.03 14.03 -6.36
N ASN A 209 -2.12 15.00 -7.29
CA ASN A 209 -1.26 16.19 -7.30
C ASN A 209 0.23 15.88 -7.50
N HIS A 210 0.54 15.07 -8.50
CA HIS A 210 1.91 14.77 -8.92
C HIS A 210 2.16 15.28 -10.34
N ALA A 211 3.34 15.83 -10.59
CA ALA A 211 3.71 16.30 -11.93
C ALA A 211 3.78 15.14 -12.94
N SER A 212 4.18 13.95 -12.49
CA SER A 212 4.35 12.74 -13.33
C SER A 212 4.36 11.48 -12.48
N ARG A 213 4.57 10.32 -13.12
CA ARG A 213 4.62 8.96 -12.50
C ARG A 213 3.35 8.62 -11.73
N ASN A 214 2.19 8.64 -12.45
CA ASN A 214 0.86 8.33 -11.91
C ASN A 214 0.25 7.00 -12.44
N PRO A 215 0.94 5.85 -12.32
CA PRO A 215 2.34 5.64 -11.93
C PRO A 215 3.31 5.64 -13.12
N ARG A 216 4.63 5.51 -12.88
CA ARG A 216 5.55 4.92 -13.83
C ARG A 216 5.57 3.41 -13.61
N PHE A 217 5.24 2.63 -14.62
CA PHE A 217 5.48 1.18 -14.57
C PHE A 217 6.97 0.90 -14.66
N SER A 218 7.46 0.02 -13.80
CA SER A 218 8.88 -0.33 -13.74
C SER A 218 9.34 -0.92 -15.07
N SER A 219 10.50 -0.46 -15.54
CA SER A 219 11.17 -0.96 -16.75
C SER A 219 12.41 -1.76 -16.36
N VAL A 220 12.22 -2.77 -15.52
CA VAL A 220 13.28 -3.70 -15.11
C VAL A 220 12.84 -5.14 -15.41
N ASP A 221 13.79 -6.02 -15.64
CA ASP A 221 13.52 -7.44 -15.88
C ASP A 221 12.68 -8.03 -14.76
N GLY A 222 11.72 -8.88 -15.12
CA GLY A 222 10.79 -9.50 -14.19
C GLY A 222 9.54 -8.66 -13.85
N THR A 223 9.31 -7.52 -14.51
CA THR A 223 8.04 -6.80 -14.42
C THR A 223 6.99 -7.49 -15.27
N LYS A 224 6.25 -8.44 -14.67
CA LYS A 224 5.24 -9.26 -15.36
C LYS A 224 4.01 -9.48 -14.52
N TRP A 225 2.85 -9.55 -15.21
CA TRP A 225 1.56 -9.75 -14.59
C TRP A 225 1.28 -8.68 -13.53
N VAL A 226 1.53 -7.43 -13.95
CA VAL A 226 1.18 -6.25 -13.15
C VAL A 226 -0.26 -5.89 -13.44
N ASP A 227 -1.11 -5.94 -12.43
CA ASP A 227 -2.52 -5.56 -12.51
C ASP A 227 -2.77 -4.22 -11.82
N TYR A 228 -2.98 -3.18 -12.63
CA TYR A 228 -3.30 -1.82 -12.18
C TYR A 228 -4.79 -1.58 -12.40
N ARG A 229 -5.59 -1.73 -11.31
CA ARG A 229 -7.05 -1.82 -11.40
C ARG A 229 -7.77 -0.95 -10.38
N ASN A 230 -8.87 -0.30 -10.79
CA ASN A 230 -9.73 0.50 -9.91
C ASN A 230 -9.03 1.61 -9.12
N ASN A 231 -7.87 2.09 -9.59
CA ASN A 231 -7.21 3.23 -8.97
C ASN A 231 -7.85 4.54 -9.43
N VAL A 232 -7.62 5.58 -8.65
CA VAL A 232 -8.03 6.96 -8.98
C VAL A 232 -6.77 7.79 -9.20
N VAL A 233 -6.73 8.52 -10.32
CA VAL A 233 -5.65 9.45 -10.63
C VAL A 233 -6.25 10.85 -10.73
N TYR A 234 -5.73 11.78 -9.94
CA TYR A 234 -6.22 13.15 -9.90
C TYR A 234 -5.11 14.17 -10.11
N ASN A 235 -5.42 15.20 -10.92
CA ASN A 235 -4.60 16.41 -11.06
C ASN A 235 -3.12 16.11 -11.37
N TRP A 236 -2.87 15.29 -12.37
CA TRP A 236 -1.52 15.05 -12.88
C TRP A 236 -0.99 16.28 -13.64
N GLY A 237 0.33 16.45 -13.69
CA GLY A 237 0.95 17.50 -14.48
C GLY A 237 1.13 17.06 -15.94
N PHE A 238 2.38 16.78 -16.34
CA PHE A 238 2.72 16.49 -17.74
C PHE A 238 2.62 15.00 -18.14
N LYS A 239 2.47 14.07 -17.17
CA LYS A 239 2.27 12.63 -17.45
C LYS A 239 1.34 11.96 -16.45
N THR A 240 0.48 11.09 -16.97
CA THR A 240 -0.26 10.07 -16.24
C THR A 240 0.60 8.82 -16.05
N ALA A 241 0.16 7.66 -16.54
CA ALA A 241 0.98 6.46 -16.51
C ALA A 241 1.95 6.40 -17.69
N TYR A 242 3.11 5.75 -17.49
CA TYR A 242 4.08 5.48 -18.54
C TYR A 242 5.09 4.40 -18.15
N GLY A 243 5.95 3.97 -19.08
CA GLY A 243 7.00 2.99 -18.81
C GLY A 243 6.51 1.56 -19.00
N GLY A 244 7.15 0.59 -18.31
CA GLY A 244 6.84 -0.84 -18.44
C GLY A 244 7.61 -1.53 -19.58
N GLY A 245 8.76 -0.98 -19.99
CA GLY A 245 9.70 -1.63 -20.91
C GLY A 245 10.32 -2.91 -20.36
N HIS A 246 11.36 -3.41 -21.02
CA HIS A 246 12.01 -4.68 -20.67
C HIS A 246 11.03 -5.86 -20.59
N HIS A 247 10.17 -5.97 -21.63
CA HIS A 247 9.13 -7.00 -21.75
C HIS A 247 8.10 -7.01 -20.60
N GLY A 248 7.78 -5.86 -20.03
CA GLY A 248 6.74 -5.70 -19.03
C GLY A 248 5.37 -6.13 -19.56
N GLU A 249 4.59 -6.82 -18.73
CA GLU A 249 3.22 -7.29 -19.01
C GLU A 249 2.26 -6.65 -18.01
N ILE A 250 1.40 -5.73 -18.48
CA ILE A 250 0.66 -4.80 -17.63
C ILE A 250 -0.82 -4.75 -18.03
N ASN A 251 -1.71 -4.93 -17.07
CA ASN A 251 -3.14 -4.63 -17.17
C ASN A 251 -3.44 -3.25 -16.59
N MET A 252 -4.12 -2.39 -17.32
CA MET A 252 -4.69 -1.12 -16.85
C MET A 252 -6.20 -1.15 -17.02
N VAL A 253 -6.92 -1.52 -15.96
CA VAL A 253 -8.36 -1.85 -16.08
C VAL A 253 -9.19 -1.11 -15.04
N GLY A 254 -10.27 -0.50 -15.50
CA GLY A 254 -11.30 0.03 -14.61
C GLY A 254 -10.84 1.19 -13.72
N ASN A 255 -9.78 1.92 -14.08
CA ASN A 255 -9.30 3.06 -13.31
C ASN A 255 -10.12 4.33 -13.63
N TYR A 256 -10.15 5.26 -12.69
CA TYR A 256 -10.84 6.54 -12.83
C TYR A 256 -9.82 7.68 -12.86
N TYR A 257 -9.80 8.41 -13.97
CA TYR A 257 -8.95 9.57 -14.18
C TYR A 257 -9.79 10.84 -14.08
N LYS A 258 -9.43 11.70 -13.13
CA LYS A 258 -10.09 12.99 -12.90
C LYS A 258 -9.10 14.12 -13.19
N PRO A 259 -9.21 14.80 -14.33
CA PRO A 259 -8.38 15.98 -14.62
C PRO A 259 -8.57 17.06 -13.56
N GLY A 260 -7.47 17.71 -13.19
CA GLY A 260 -7.48 18.83 -12.26
C GLY A 260 -6.79 20.06 -12.87
N PRO A 261 -6.60 21.14 -12.11
CA PRO A 261 -6.04 22.39 -12.60
C PRO A 261 -4.65 22.27 -13.23
N ALA A 262 -3.83 21.28 -12.83
CA ALA A 262 -2.49 21.03 -13.37
C ALA A 262 -2.48 20.09 -14.58
N SER A 263 -3.57 19.37 -14.85
CA SER A 263 -3.62 18.35 -15.90
C SER A 263 -3.48 18.96 -17.28
N GLN A 264 -2.48 18.50 -18.05
CA GLN A 264 -2.12 19.08 -19.33
C GLN A 264 -2.71 18.33 -20.53
N HIS A 265 -3.22 17.12 -20.32
CA HIS A 265 -3.76 16.25 -21.38
C HIS A 265 -4.68 15.17 -20.78
N HIS A 266 -5.46 14.49 -21.64
CA HIS A 266 -6.32 13.34 -21.29
C HIS A 266 -5.71 12.00 -21.72
N ARG A 267 -4.38 11.87 -21.70
CA ARG A 267 -3.70 10.64 -22.05
C ARG A 267 -3.71 9.68 -20.86
N LEU A 268 -3.97 8.39 -21.13
CA LEU A 268 -3.94 7.34 -20.11
C LEU A 268 -2.54 6.78 -19.93
N LEU A 269 -1.83 6.50 -21.05
CA LEU A 269 -0.56 5.79 -21.04
C LEU A 269 0.38 6.30 -22.14
N ASP A 270 1.64 6.52 -21.81
CA ASP A 270 2.75 6.55 -22.75
C ASP A 270 3.51 5.21 -22.66
N VAL A 271 3.46 4.38 -23.71
CA VAL A 271 4.18 3.10 -23.72
C VAL A 271 5.70 3.33 -23.59
N ALA A 272 6.41 2.30 -23.13
CA ALA A 272 7.86 2.39 -22.99
C ALA A 272 8.57 2.67 -24.32
N GLU A 273 9.59 3.51 -24.28
CA GLU A 273 10.33 3.97 -25.46
C GLU A 273 11.12 2.84 -26.16
N ASP A 274 11.42 1.74 -25.44
CA ASP A 274 12.08 0.57 -26.01
C ASP A 274 11.14 -0.33 -26.82
N GLY A 275 9.82 -0.07 -26.80
CA GLY A 275 8.79 -0.79 -27.55
C GLY A 275 8.60 -2.26 -27.15
N THR A 276 9.19 -2.69 -26.02
CA THR A 276 9.16 -4.11 -25.63
C THR A 276 8.04 -4.44 -24.64
N GLY A 277 7.46 -3.44 -23.94
CA GLY A 277 6.31 -3.62 -23.06
C GLY A 277 5.06 -4.09 -23.78
N ARG A 278 4.14 -4.74 -23.08
CA ARG A 278 2.82 -5.16 -23.57
C ARG A 278 1.75 -4.72 -22.57
N TYR A 279 0.66 -4.14 -23.08
CA TYR A 279 -0.34 -3.49 -22.23
C TYR A 279 -1.75 -3.89 -22.67
N TYR A 280 -2.52 -4.38 -21.71
CA TYR A 280 -3.97 -4.50 -21.82
C TYR A 280 -4.62 -3.28 -21.17
N VAL A 281 -5.35 -2.47 -21.94
CA VAL A 281 -5.94 -1.21 -21.47
C VAL A 281 -7.43 -1.21 -21.77
N ALA A 282 -8.28 -1.30 -20.72
CA ALA A 282 -9.73 -1.45 -20.92
C ALA A 282 -10.54 -0.86 -19.76
N GLY A 283 -11.72 -0.33 -20.08
CA GLY A 283 -12.72 0.07 -19.10
C GLY A 283 -12.33 1.24 -18.20
N ASN A 284 -11.26 1.98 -18.52
CA ASN A 284 -10.87 3.16 -17.78
C ASN A 284 -11.78 4.34 -18.13
N VAL A 285 -12.10 5.18 -17.13
CA VAL A 285 -12.92 6.36 -17.27
C VAL A 285 -12.04 7.61 -17.18
N MET A 286 -12.20 8.52 -18.16
CA MET A 286 -11.63 9.88 -18.12
C MET A 286 -12.79 10.87 -17.87
N GLU A 287 -12.85 11.45 -16.66
CA GLU A 287 -13.88 12.43 -16.32
C GLU A 287 -13.85 13.61 -17.31
N GLY A 288 -15.00 13.90 -17.92
CA GLY A 288 -15.10 15.00 -18.90
C GLY A 288 -14.61 14.67 -20.30
N ASP A 289 -14.25 13.41 -20.60
CA ASP A 289 -13.86 12.97 -21.94
C ASP A 289 -14.48 11.62 -22.30
N ASP A 290 -15.64 11.69 -22.94
CA ASP A 290 -16.40 10.51 -23.35
C ASP A 290 -15.72 9.73 -24.48
N THR A 291 -14.85 10.36 -25.27
CA THR A 291 -14.11 9.69 -26.34
C THR A 291 -13.08 8.73 -25.73
N VAL A 292 -12.27 9.21 -24.81
CA VAL A 292 -11.30 8.38 -24.07
C VAL A 292 -12.00 7.29 -23.26
N THR A 293 -13.14 7.61 -22.64
CA THR A 293 -13.92 6.65 -21.86
C THR A 293 -14.49 5.51 -22.69
N ARG A 294 -14.95 5.79 -23.93
CA ARG A 294 -15.49 4.76 -24.83
C ARG A 294 -14.41 3.94 -25.51
N ASP A 295 -13.30 4.59 -25.86
CA ASP A 295 -12.15 3.96 -26.50
C ASP A 295 -10.85 4.37 -25.81
N ASN A 296 -10.40 3.54 -24.87
CA ASN A 296 -9.17 3.82 -24.14
C ASN A 296 -7.91 3.83 -25.00
N HIS A 297 -7.92 3.12 -26.13
CA HIS A 297 -6.75 3.03 -27.03
C HIS A 297 -6.42 4.36 -27.65
N CYS A 298 -7.39 5.25 -27.93
CA CYS A 298 -7.15 6.58 -28.47
C CYS A 298 -6.33 7.50 -27.52
N ALA A 299 -6.28 7.16 -26.23
CA ALA A 299 -5.51 7.87 -25.21
C ALA A 299 -4.19 7.16 -24.81
N VAL A 300 -3.74 6.23 -25.63
CA VAL A 300 -2.44 5.55 -25.47
C VAL A 300 -1.49 6.04 -26.56
N THR A 301 -0.30 6.51 -26.16
CA THR A 301 0.75 6.83 -27.13
C THR A 301 1.51 5.55 -27.47
N ASP A 302 1.03 4.83 -28.47
CA ASP A 302 1.64 3.55 -28.90
C ASP A 302 2.23 3.68 -30.31
N LYS A 303 3.54 3.81 -30.40
CA LYS A 303 4.31 3.86 -31.66
C LYS A 303 4.82 2.48 -32.09
N PHE A 304 4.63 1.42 -31.27
CA PHE A 304 5.30 0.14 -31.42
C PHE A 304 4.33 -1.04 -31.44
N SER A 305 3.02 -0.80 -31.50
CA SER A 305 1.98 -1.83 -31.42
C SER A 305 2.10 -2.69 -30.14
N CYS A 306 2.21 -2.01 -29.02
CA CYS A 306 2.39 -2.61 -27.69
C CYS A 306 1.08 -3.05 -27.03
N LEU A 307 -0.07 -2.58 -27.54
CA LEU A 307 -1.38 -2.96 -27.01
C LEU A 307 -1.73 -4.41 -27.34
N VAL A 308 -2.43 -5.07 -26.42
CA VAL A 308 -2.94 -6.44 -26.58
C VAL A 308 -4.45 -6.50 -26.32
N ASP A 309 -5.13 -7.44 -26.96
CA ASP A 309 -6.60 -7.57 -26.91
C ASP A 309 -7.09 -8.41 -25.72
N THR A 310 -6.20 -9.11 -25.02
CA THR A 310 -6.55 -9.98 -23.90
C THR A 310 -5.72 -9.65 -22.67
N PRO A 311 -6.32 -9.69 -21.46
CA PRO A 311 -5.58 -9.40 -20.24
C PRO A 311 -4.52 -10.47 -19.95
N PHE A 312 -3.42 -10.04 -19.37
CA PHE A 312 -2.43 -10.93 -18.76
C PHE A 312 -3.02 -11.59 -17.52
N PRO A 313 -2.43 -12.70 -17.04
CA PRO A 313 -2.83 -13.31 -15.78
C PRO A 313 -2.88 -12.29 -14.64
N TYR A 314 -3.90 -12.35 -13.80
CA TYR A 314 -4.09 -11.52 -12.64
C TYR A 314 -4.77 -12.32 -11.52
N GLU A 315 -4.60 -11.88 -10.29
CA GLU A 315 -5.32 -12.43 -9.14
C GLU A 315 -6.58 -11.59 -8.89
N PRO A 316 -7.77 -12.20 -8.89
CA PRO A 316 -9.02 -11.46 -8.75
C PRO A 316 -9.10 -10.62 -7.48
N ILE A 317 -9.74 -9.46 -7.60
CA ILE A 317 -10.13 -8.56 -6.52
C ILE A 317 -11.66 -8.38 -6.53
N ASN A 318 -12.23 -7.77 -5.50
CA ASN A 318 -13.61 -7.26 -5.55
C ASN A 318 -13.65 -6.01 -6.45
N GLU A 319 -13.79 -6.26 -7.75
CA GLU A 319 -13.74 -5.23 -8.78
C GLU A 319 -14.99 -4.36 -8.75
N ASP A 320 -14.78 -3.05 -8.79
CA ASP A 320 -15.83 -2.05 -8.92
C ASP A 320 -15.89 -1.52 -10.37
N ILE A 321 -17.07 -1.05 -10.80
CA ILE A 321 -17.09 -0.17 -11.97
C ILE A 321 -16.41 1.16 -11.61
N PRO A 322 -15.68 1.85 -12.53
CA PRO A 322 -14.79 2.97 -12.20
C PRO A 322 -15.41 4.10 -11.37
N VAL A 323 -16.68 4.43 -11.63
CA VAL A 323 -17.40 5.48 -10.86
C VAL A 323 -17.68 5.05 -9.42
N VAL A 324 -17.88 3.75 -9.17
CA VAL A 324 -18.02 3.19 -7.81
C VAL A 324 -16.65 3.15 -7.15
N ALA A 325 -15.61 2.68 -7.86
CA ALA A 325 -14.22 2.71 -7.38
C ALA A 325 -13.82 4.13 -6.93
N TYR A 326 -14.12 5.16 -7.74
CA TYR A 326 -13.86 6.56 -7.37
C TYR A 326 -14.49 6.94 -6.02
N ARG A 327 -15.76 6.59 -5.81
CA ARG A 327 -16.47 6.93 -4.56
C ARG A 327 -15.91 6.18 -3.36
N ARG A 328 -15.61 4.89 -3.53
CA ARG A 328 -15.03 4.04 -2.48
C ARG A 328 -13.62 4.49 -2.13
N VAL A 329 -12.80 4.77 -3.13
CA VAL A 329 -11.44 5.28 -2.95
C VAL A 329 -11.45 6.56 -2.12
N LEU A 330 -12.31 7.55 -2.42
CA LEU A 330 -12.40 8.77 -1.62
C LEU A 330 -12.86 8.52 -0.18
N LYS A 331 -13.63 7.47 0.06
CA LYS A 331 -14.08 7.09 1.40
C LYS A 331 -13.00 6.33 2.18
N GLU A 332 -12.26 5.43 1.53
CA GLU A 332 -11.51 4.37 2.21
C GLU A 332 -9.99 4.51 2.14
N VAL A 333 -9.40 5.29 1.19
CA VAL A 333 -7.93 5.37 1.05
C VAL A 333 -7.19 6.00 2.22
N GLY A 334 -5.92 5.62 2.33
CA GLY A 334 -4.97 6.14 3.31
C GLY A 334 -5.29 5.66 4.72
N CYS A 335 -4.78 6.36 5.71
CA CYS A 335 -5.09 6.07 7.11
C CYS A 335 -6.54 6.41 7.46
N SER A 336 -7.48 5.79 6.75
CA SER A 336 -8.92 6.09 6.83
C SER A 336 -9.54 5.76 8.19
N PHE A 337 -8.87 4.94 8.98
CA PHE A 337 -9.30 4.64 10.35
C PHE A 337 -9.36 5.92 11.21
N SER A 338 -8.36 6.81 11.11
CA SER A 338 -8.41 8.18 11.62
C SER A 338 -7.60 9.08 10.68
N ARG A 339 -8.29 9.88 9.87
CA ARG A 339 -7.63 10.81 8.94
C ARG A 339 -7.28 12.10 9.62
N ASP A 340 -6.04 12.55 9.47
CA ASP A 340 -5.62 13.87 9.88
C ASP A 340 -6.18 14.99 8.98
N THR A 341 -5.87 16.22 9.32
CA THR A 341 -6.37 17.41 8.61
C THR A 341 -5.86 17.49 7.18
N TYR A 342 -4.62 17.03 6.93
CA TYR A 342 -4.00 17.06 5.59
C TYR A 342 -4.62 16.04 4.64
N ASP A 343 -4.77 14.77 5.04
CA ASP A 343 -5.43 13.76 4.22
C ASP A 343 -6.88 14.16 3.90
N LYS A 344 -7.61 14.72 4.88
CA LYS A 344 -8.96 15.26 4.67
C LYS A 344 -8.99 16.36 3.62
N GLU A 345 -8.01 17.26 3.63
CA GLU A 345 -7.92 18.35 2.66
C GLU A 345 -7.59 17.81 1.25
N VAL A 346 -6.67 16.85 1.11
CA VAL A 346 -6.39 16.21 -0.18
C VAL A 346 -7.67 15.63 -0.79
N LEU A 347 -8.42 14.86 -0.01
CA LEU A 347 -9.67 14.25 -0.47
C LEU A 347 -10.74 15.30 -0.82
N ARG A 348 -10.80 16.41 -0.07
CA ARG A 348 -11.68 17.55 -0.39
C ARG A 348 -11.33 18.15 -1.76
N GLN A 349 -10.04 18.33 -2.05
CA GLN A 349 -9.58 18.86 -3.34
C GLN A 349 -9.95 17.92 -4.49
N VAL A 350 -9.69 16.62 -4.35
CA VAL A 350 -10.08 15.61 -5.35
C VAL A 350 -11.59 15.65 -5.60
N LYS A 351 -12.39 15.65 -4.53
CA LYS A 351 -13.86 15.69 -4.64
C LYS A 351 -14.34 16.95 -5.38
N LYS A 352 -13.76 18.10 -5.08
CA LYS A 352 -14.14 19.40 -5.68
C LYS A 352 -13.50 19.68 -7.03
N GLY A 353 -12.50 18.93 -7.47
CA GLY A 353 -11.75 19.19 -8.70
C GLY A 353 -10.88 20.46 -8.61
N ILE A 354 -10.28 20.76 -7.45
CA ILE A 354 -9.51 21.99 -7.22
C ILE A 354 -8.08 21.68 -6.76
N GLY A 355 -7.13 22.58 -7.05
CA GLY A 355 -5.74 22.53 -6.58
C GLY A 355 -5.41 23.80 -5.81
N THR A 356 -5.64 23.81 -4.49
CA THR A 356 -5.55 25.01 -3.64
C THR A 356 -4.14 25.32 -3.17
N PHE A 357 -3.24 24.33 -3.19
CA PHE A 357 -1.85 24.49 -2.77
C PHE A 357 -0.91 24.69 -3.95
N GLY A 358 0.20 25.37 -3.74
CA GLY A 358 1.23 25.58 -4.73
C GLY A 358 0.73 26.14 -6.06
N ILE A 359 1.27 25.66 -7.17
CA ILE A 359 0.84 26.04 -8.50
C ILE A 359 -0.15 24.99 -9.03
N LYS A 360 -1.46 25.33 -9.04
CA LYS A 360 -2.52 24.44 -9.54
C LYS A 360 -2.57 23.08 -8.81
N GLY A 361 -2.21 23.03 -7.54
CA GLY A 361 -2.17 21.80 -6.75
C GLY A 361 -0.81 21.09 -6.75
N ILE A 362 0.16 21.54 -7.52
CA ILE A 362 1.54 21.00 -7.49
C ILE A 362 2.37 21.87 -6.56
N ILE A 363 3.00 21.26 -5.54
CA ILE A 363 3.78 21.95 -4.51
C ILE A 363 5.28 21.70 -4.66
N ASN A 364 6.09 22.60 -4.10
CA ASN A 364 7.55 22.50 -4.08
C ASN A 364 8.11 22.24 -2.69
N SER A 365 7.32 22.49 -1.66
CA SER A 365 7.67 22.28 -0.25
C SER A 365 6.43 21.93 0.55
N GLN A 366 6.56 21.05 1.55
CA GLN A 366 5.49 20.79 2.51
C GLN A 366 5.06 22.04 3.28
N LYS A 367 5.86 23.10 3.28
CA LYS A 367 5.51 24.40 3.91
C LYS A 367 4.32 25.05 3.22
N GLU A 368 4.13 24.82 1.93
CA GLU A 368 3.01 25.36 1.15
C GLU A 368 1.65 24.79 1.57
N VAL A 369 1.66 23.66 2.29
CA VAL A 369 0.47 23.00 2.85
C VAL A 369 0.40 23.09 4.37
N GLY A 370 1.25 23.92 5.01
CA GLY A 370 1.31 24.09 6.45
C GLY A 370 2.22 23.12 7.20
N GLY A 371 2.92 22.22 6.50
CA GLY A 371 3.82 21.22 7.10
C GLY A 371 3.08 20.06 7.77
N TRP A 372 3.76 19.38 8.68
CA TRP A 372 3.21 18.22 9.37
C TRP A 372 2.06 18.59 10.29
N PRO A 373 0.86 18.02 10.14
CA PRO A 373 -0.24 18.25 11.06
C PRO A 373 0.12 17.83 12.49
N VAL A 374 -0.37 18.56 13.45
CA VAL A 374 -0.39 18.09 14.84
C VAL A 374 -1.45 17.00 14.93
N LEU A 375 -1.03 15.77 15.19
CA LEU A 375 -1.92 14.64 15.37
C LEU A 375 -2.58 14.76 16.76
N LYS A 376 -3.85 14.40 16.85
CA LYS A 376 -4.53 14.25 18.13
C LYS A 376 -3.89 13.08 18.88
N THR A 377 -3.81 13.23 20.20
CA THR A 377 -3.23 12.20 21.06
C THR A 377 -4.28 11.60 21.97
N GLY A 378 -4.31 10.26 22.02
CA GLY A 378 -5.17 9.49 22.89
C GLY A 378 -4.40 8.76 23.98
N LYS A 379 -5.14 8.11 24.86
CA LYS A 379 -4.54 7.18 25.83
C LYS A 379 -4.77 5.77 25.34
N PRO A 380 -3.74 4.89 25.36
CA PRO A 380 -3.94 3.48 25.08
C PRO A 380 -4.90 2.88 26.13
N LEU A 381 -5.64 1.89 25.73
CA LEU A 381 -6.41 1.08 26.67
C LEU A 381 -5.43 0.30 27.54
N ARG A 382 -5.90 -0.08 28.76
CA ARG A 382 -5.09 -0.90 29.65
C ARG A 382 -4.85 -2.29 29.04
N ASP A 383 -3.62 -2.73 29.08
CA ASP A 383 -3.10 -4.00 28.62
C ASP A 383 -2.14 -4.49 29.74
N THR A 384 -2.57 -5.43 30.56
CA THR A 384 -1.90 -5.77 31.82
C THR A 384 -0.68 -6.65 31.61
N ASP A 385 -0.72 -7.58 30.67
CA ASP A 385 0.37 -8.51 30.38
C ASP A 385 1.25 -8.07 29.20
N ALA A 386 0.89 -6.92 28.58
CA ALA A 386 1.62 -6.29 27.51
C ALA A 386 1.74 -7.19 26.25
N ASP A 387 0.63 -7.79 25.84
CA ASP A 387 0.54 -8.64 24.65
C ASP A 387 -0.06 -7.93 23.42
N GLY A 388 -0.49 -6.68 23.60
CA GLY A 388 -1.07 -5.83 22.56
C GLY A 388 -2.59 -5.91 22.44
N MET A 389 -3.25 -6.71 23.27
CA MET A 389 -4.71 -6.77 23.40
C MET A 389 -5.14 -6.07 24.69
N PRO A 390 -6.14 -5.19 24.68
CA PRO A 390 -6.60 -4.53 25.90
C PRO A 390 -7.36 -5.50 26.85
N ASP A 391 -7.15 -5.37 28.17
CA ASP A 391 -7.84 -6.16 29.22
C ASP A 391 -9.35 -6.28 28.98
N VAL A 392 -9.99 -5.16 28.59
CA VAL A 392 -11.45 -5.13 28.36
C VAL A 392 -11.88 -5.97 27.15
N TRP A 393 -11.02 -6.07 26.13
CA TRP A 393 -11.27 -6.89 24.95
C TRP A 393 -11.07 -8.37 25.26
N GLU A 394 -9.97 -8.71 25.95
CA GLU A 394 -9.67 -10.08 26.38
C GLU A 394 -10.77 -10.64 27.28
N HIS A 395 -11.17 -9.88 28.30
CA HIS A 395 -12.29 -10.25 29.16
C HIS A 395 -13.57 -10.53 28.37
N ARG A 396 -13.86 -9.70 27.37
CA ARG A 396 -15.05 -9.87 26.50
C ARG A 396 -15.01 -11.16 25.70
N TYR A 397 -13.83 -11.58 25.26
CA TYR A 397 -13.63 -12.77 24.42
C TYR A 397 -13.18 -14.01 25.21
N GLY A 398 -13.12 -13.92 26.56
CA GLY A 398 -12.78 -15.04 27.44
C GLY A 398 -11.31 -15.44 27.40
N LEU A 399 -10.43 -14.50 27.07
CA LEU A 399 -8.97 -14.64 27.13
C LEU A 399 -8.43 -14.24 28.50
N ASN A 400 -7.15 -14.49 28.75
CA ASN A 400 -6.54 -14.26 30.06
C ASN A 400 -5.64 -13.03 30.04
N MET A 401 -6.13 -11.90 30.52
CA MET A 401 -5.40 -10.63 30.63
C MET A 401 -4.12 -10.61 31.47
N ASN A 402 -3.66 -11.79 31.92
CA ASN A 402 -2.41 -12.00 32.64
C ASN A 402 -1.51 -13.05 31.96
N ASP A 403 -1.78 -13.43 30.71
CA ASP A 403 -1.04 -14.44 29.97
C ASP A 403 -0.72 -13.96 28.54
N ALA A 404 0.35 -13.19 28.38
CA ALA A 404 0.80 -12.66 27.10
C ALA A 404 1.03 -13.73 26.00
N SER A 405 1.03 -15.01 26.32
CA SER A 405 1.23 -16.07 25.32
C SER A 405 -0.03 -16.34 24.50
N ASP A 406 -1.19 -15.95 24.99
CA ASP A 406 -2.44 -16.22 24.30
C ASP A 406 -2.66 -15.34 23.06
N ALA A 407 -2.00 -14.17 22.97
CA ALA A 407 -2.02 -13.31 21.77
C ALA A 407 -1.62 -14.05 20.48
N SER A 408 -0.64 -14.93 20.56
CA SER A 408 -0.15 -15.73 19.42
C SER A 408 -0.92 -17.03 19.20
N SER A 409 -1.89 -17.33 20.08
CA SER A 409 -2.72 -18.53 20.03
C SER A 409 -3.87 -18.38 19.03
N TYR A 410 -4.42 -19.52 18.58
CA TYR A 410 -5.55 -19.61 17.64
C TYR A 410 -6.84 -20.01 18.36
N THR A 411 -7.09 -19.43 19.53
CA THR A 411 -8.23 -19.81 20.38
C THR A 411 -9.56 -19.34 19.82
N LEU A 412 -9.59 -18.14 19.22
CA LEU A 412 -10.81 -17.51 18.71
C LEU A 412 -11.10 -17.87 17.25
N ASP A 413 -10.08 -18.17 16.46
CA ASP A 413 -10.20 -18.51 15.04
C ASP A 413 -9.08 -19.48 14.64
N LYS A 414 -9.37 -20.38 13.69
CA LYS A 414 -8.40 -21.36 13.19
C LYS A 414 -7.37 -20.80 12.20
N ASN A 415 -7.63 -19.63 11.61
CA ASN A 415 -6.82 -19.03 10.55
C ASN A 415 -6.00 -17.83 11.04
N TYR A 416 -6.47 -17.16 12.10
CA TYR A 416 -5.89 -15.95 12.66
C TYR A 416 -5.59 -16.11 14.13
N THR A 417 -4.46 -15.58 14.58
CA THR A 417 -4.12 -15.51 16.00
C THR A 417 -5.05 -14.54 16.73
N ASN A 418 -5.16 -14.66 18.05
CA ASN A 418 -6.06 -13.80 18.84
C ASN A 418 -5.72 -12.31 18.65
N ILE A 419 -4.46 -11.93 18.61
CA ILE A 419 -4.05 -10.55 18.31
C ILE A 419 -4.49 -10.12 16.90
N GLU A 420 -4.44 -10.99 15.89
CA GLU A 420 -4.93 -10.66 14.54
C GLU A 420 -6.45 -10.47 14.53
N ILE A 421 -7.20 -11.27 15.31
CA ILE A 421 -8.66 -11.08 15.46
C ILE A 421 -8.96 -9.73 16.12
N TYR A 422 -8.21 -9.35 17.16
CA TYR A 422 -8.33 -8.02 17.77
C TYR A 422 -8.08 -6.91 16.74
N LEU A 423 -6.93 -6.95 16.08
CA LEU A 423 -6.51 -5.92 15.10
C LEU A 423 -7.48 -5.78 13.92
N ASN A 424 -8.05 -6.89 13.44
CA ASN A 424 -9.03 -6.88 12.36
C ASN A 424 -10.39 -6.37 12.87
N GLY A 425 -10.76 -6.70 14.10
CA GLY A 425 -11.99 -6.26 14.77
C GLY A 425 -12.07 -4.74 14.96
N LEU A 426 -10.93 -4.05 15.12
CA LEU A 426 -10.85 -2.59 15.18
C LEU A 426 -11.45 -1.91 13.94
N LEU A 427 -11.38 -2.56 12.79
CA LEU A 427 -11.80 -2.02 11.49
C LEU A 427 -13.25 -2.34 11.13
N LEU A 428 -13.88 -3.32 11.79
CA LEU A 428 -15.24 -3.79 11.48
C LEU A 428 -16.34 -3.00 12.21
N ASN A 429 -16.01 -2.30 13.28
CA ASN A 429 -16.96 -1.64 14.18
C ASN A 429 -17.18 -0.14 13.88
N ARG A 430 -17.16 0.26 12.59
CA ARG A 430 -17.37 1.65 12.16
C ARG A 430 -18.49 1.82 11.15
#